data_f6c9ad5aafdcf88a036b9ecaafdd4056
#
_entry.id   f6c9ad5aafdcf88a036b9ecaafdd4056
#
_cell.length_a   1.000
_cell.length_b   1.000
_cell.length_c   1.000
_cell.angle_alpha   90.00
_cell.angle_beta   90.00
_cell.angle_gamma   90.00
#
_symmetry.space_group_name_H-M   'P 1'
#
loop_
_entity.id
_entity.type
_entity.pdbx_description
1 polymer ?
#
loop_
_entity_poly.entity_id
_entity_poly.type
_entity_poly.pdbx_seq_one_letter_code
_entity_poly.pdbx_strand_id
1 'polypeptide(L)'
;MTDGEALLSIVKDPENVISVMPGVVSINGNRIRLKYKRMFFSHDSIYTFDLSIHGSRMVEYKLIDSSGNELKIIFTLSDKNELLISASYSGEKEWIVGKALDQIVKQMGEGLRKEMERRSVSSSGDYSECLSKLSLLTKLIMKSKLVKSEVVEMREGELIDYLHQLILESQHYPVIYVSGSGDATFRILIVNGEVKGVYVVKEGQEYKNENVLNTLKGSYKVHVYVSLNPKVLEGLT
;
A
#
# COMPACT_ATOMS: atom_id res chain seq x y z
N MET A 1 14.63 11.21 -5.30
CA MET A 1 14.74 10.07 -4.34
C MET A 1 15.35 8.93 -5.11
N THR A 2 16.42 8.32 -4.58
CA THR A 2 17.04 7.14 -5.19
C THR A 2 16.22 5.89 -4.85
N ASP A 3 16.42 4.80 -5.61
CA ASP A 3 15.70 3.53 -5.38
C ASP A 3 15.94 3.00 -3.96
N GLY A 4 17.16 3.13 -3.43
CA GLY A 4 17.48 2.73 -2.06
C GLY A 4 16.79 3.57 -0.99
N GLU A 5 16.66 4.87 -1.17
CA GLU A 5 15.90 5.75 -0.26
C GLU A 5 14.41 5.44 -0.29
N ALA A 6 13.86 5.16 -1.48
CA ALA A 6 12.47 4.76 -1.63
C ALA A 6 12.21 3.42 -0.91
N LEU A 7 13.08 2.42 -1.09
CA LEU A 7 13.00 1.14 -0.38
C LEU A 7 13.17 1.33 1.13
N LEU A 8 14.10 2.17 1.58
CA LEU A 8 14.26 2.46 3.02
C LEU A 8 13.00 3.13 3.61
N SER A 9 12.33 3.98 2.85
CA SER A 9 11.03 4.56 3.27
C SER A 9 9.95 3.47 3.41
N ILE A 10 9.89 2.51 2.49
CA ILE A 10 8.94 1.39 2.52
C ILE A 10 9.15 0.54 3.77
N VAL A 11 10.41 0.24 4.14
CA VAL A 11 10.69 -0.64 5.28
C VAL A 11 10.55 0.04 6.65
N LYS A 12 10.29 1.34 6.71
CA LYS A 12 9.90 2.01 7.96
C LYS A 12 8.48 1.68 8.41
N ASP A 13 7.67 1.17 7.51
CA ASP A 13 6.31 0.72 7.80
C ASP A 13 6.32 -0.79 8.05
N PRO A 14 5.97 -1.25 9.26
CA PRO A 14 5.96 -2.66 9.61
C PRO A 14 5.06 -3.52 8.72
N GLU A 15 3.93 -3.01 8.26
CA GLU A 15 3.00 -3.76 7.43
C GLU A 15 3.65 -4.19 6.11
N ASN A 16 4.45 -3.32 5.51
CA ASN A 16 5.16 -3.63 4.27
C ASN A 16 6.22 -4.72 4.48
N VAL A 17 6.96 -4.67 5.60
CA VAL A 17 8.01 -5.64 5.91
C VAL A 17 7.39 -7.00 6.24
N ILE A 18 6.36 -7.01 7.07
CA ILE A 18 5.68 -8.24 7.49
C ILE A 18 4.98 -8.92 6.31
N SER A 19 4.38 -8.15 5.39
CA SER A 19 3.71 -8.69 4.20
C SER A 19 4.63 -9.44 3.24
N VAL A 20 5.92 -9.12 3.24
CA VAL A 20 6.95 -9.76 2.40
C VAL A 20 7.82 -10.75 3.18
N MET A 21 7.64 -10.85 4.50
CA MET A 21 8.43 -11.75 5.35
C MET A 21 7.97 -13.20 5.18
N PRO A 22 8.86 -14.10 4.75
CA PRO A 22 8.51 -15.51 4.62
C PRO A 22 8.29 -16.17 5.99
N GLY A 23 7.41 -17.15 6.03
CA GLY A 23 7.11 -17.91 7.25
C GLY A 23 6.05 -17.26 8.15
N VAL A 24 5.54 -16.09 7.84
CA VAL A 24 4.42 -15.48 8.58
C VAL A 24 3.16 -16.32 8.38
N VAL A 25 2.57 -16.77 9.49
CA VAL A 25 1.32 -17.55 9.53
C VAL A 25 0.15 -16.66 9.93
N SER A 26 0.34 -15.78 10.90
CA SER A 26 -0.68 -14.86 11.40
C SER A 26 -0.06 -13.64 12.07
N ILE A 27 -0.82 -12.55 12.12
CA ILE A 27 -0.46 -11.29 12.74
C ILE A 27 -1.60 -10.85 13.66
N ASN A 28 -1.25 -10.37 14.85
CA ASN A 28 -2.20 -9.81 15.81
C ASN A 28 -1.51 -8.66 16.58
N GLY A 29 -1.75 -7.42 16.14
CA GLY A 29 -1.05 -6.24 16.64
C GLY A 29 0.45 -6.36 16.40
N ASN A 30 1.25 -6.27 17.47
CA ASN A 30 2.71 -6.43 17.41
C ASN A 30 3.19 -7.88 17.58
N ARG A 31 2.29 -8.86 17.51
CA ARG A 31 2.62 -10.29 17.60
C ARG A 31 2.50 -10.96 16.24
N ILE A 32 3.55 -11.67 15.87
CA ILE A 32 3.65 -12.39 14.60
C ILE A 32 3.93 -13.86 14.88
N ARG A 33 3.12 -14.74 14.33
CA ARG A 33 3.42 -16.17 14.35
C ARG A 33 4.25 -16.53 13.13
N LEU A 34 5.45 -17.03 13.39
CA LEU A 34 6.39 -17.50 12.36
C LEU A 34 6.51 -19.01 12.39
N LYS A 35 6.54 -19.61 11.20
CA LYS A 35 6.75 -21.03 11.03
C LYS A 35 7.78 -21.33 9.97
N TYR A 36 8.86 -21.97 10.37
CA TYR A 36 9.92 -22.47 9.50
C TYR A 36 9.95 -23.98 9.52
N LYS A 37 10.16 -24.61 8.37
CA LYS A 37 10.26 -26.06 8.25
C LYS A 37 11.59 -26.45 7.62
N ARG A 38 12.15 -27.54 8.14
CA ARG A 38 13.32 -28.21 7.54
C ARG A 38 13.13 -29.72 7.65
N MET A 39 12.95 -30.37 6.50
CA MET A 39 12.61 -31.80 6.44
C MET A 39 11.36 -32.10 7.30
N PHE A 40 11.52 -32.94 8.34
CA PHE A 40 10.43 -33.34 9.27
C PHE A 40 10.31 -32.41 10.49
N PHE A 41 11.23 -31.49 10.68
CA PHE A 41 11.27 -30.57 11.81
C PHE A 41 10.66 -29.24 11.50
N SER A 42 10.03 -28.63 12.49
CA SER A 42 9.50 -27.26 12.38
C SER A 42 9.85 -26.44 13.61
N HIS A 43 10.08 -25.17 13.38
CA HIS A 43 10.05 -24.12 14.39
C HIS A 43 8.78 -23.33 14.16
N ASP A 44 7.91 -23.26 15.18
CA ASP A 44 6.61 -22.56 15.12
C ASP A 44 6.49 -21.79 16.44
N SER A 45 6.57 -20.46 16.37
CA SER A 45 6.57 -19.62 17.57
C SER A 45 5.89 -18.28 17.31
N ILE A 46 5.41 -17.66 18.40
CA ILE A 46 4.82 -16.33 18.37
C ILE A 46 5.87 -15.33 18.87
N TYR A 47 6.24 -14.42 18.01
CA TYR A 47 7.20 -13.36 18.26
C TYR A 47 6.49 -12.04 18.52
N THR A 48 6.99 -11.27 19.46
CA THR A 48 6.69 -9.84 19.59
C THR A 48 7.75 -9.09 18.81
N PHE A 49 7.34 -8.21 17.90
CA PHE A 49 8.29 -7.39 17.14
C PHE A 49 8.42 -6.00 17.71
N ASP A 50 9.62 -5.46 17.64
CA ASP A 50 9.97 -4.09 17.92
C ASP A 50 10.69 -3.48 16.73
N LEU A 51 10.40 -2.20 16.43
CA LEU A 51 10.97 -1.45 15.33
C LEU A 51 11.86 -0.34 15.89
N SER A 52 13.12 -0.33 15.49
CA SER A 52 14.08 0.73 15.82
C SER A 52 14.60 1.39 14.53
N ILE A 53 14.53 2.72 14.49
CA ILE A 53 15.08 3.53 13.40
C ILE A 53 16.33 4.23 13.88
N HIS A 54 17.46 3.93 13.25
CA HIS A 54 18.76 4.49 13.61
C HIS A 54 19.20 5.53 12.57
N GLY A 55 19.00 6.79 12.89
CA GLY A 55 19.27 7.91 11.98
C GLY A 55 18.44 7.84 10.70
N SER A 56 19.02 8.29 9.59
CA SER A 56 18.35 8.31 8.27
C SER A 56 18.61 7.08 7.41
N ARG A 57 19.48 6.15 7.85
CA ARG A 57 20.05 5.12 6.96
C ARG A 57 19.85 3.68 7.42
N MET A 58 19.30 3.44 8.62
CA MET A 58 19.15 2.08 9.14
C MET A 58 17.82 1.89 9.86
N VAL A 59 17.19 0.76 9.58
CA VAL A 59 15.95 0.28 10.21
C VAL A 59 16.19 -1.13 10.71
N GLU A 60 15.89 -1.38 11.98
CA GLU A 60 16.04 -2.68 12.63
C GLU A 60 14.67 -3.20 13.10
N TYR A 61 14.37 -4.43 12.73
CA TYR A 61 13.27 -5.22 13.27
C TYR A 61 13.83 -6.28 14.20
N LYS A 62 13.43 -6.24 15.46
CA LYS A 62 13.79 -7.21 16.47
C LYS A 62 12.54 -7.99 16.87
N LEU A 63 12.58 -9.31 16.69
CA LEU A 63 11.50 -10.22 16.99
C LEU A 63 11.94 -11.16 18.11
N ILE A 64 11.22 -11.16 19.23
CA ILE A 64 11.55 -12.00 20.40
C ILE A 64 10.32 -12.83 20.77
N ASP A 65 10.50 -14.13 20.98
CA ASP A 65 9.45 -15.00 21.50
C ASP A 65 9.55 -15.21 23.03
N SER A 66 8.57 -15.90 23.59
CA SER A 66 8.50 -16.16 25.04
C SER A 66 9.64 -17.04 25.58
N SER A 67 10.34 -17.78 24.73
CA SER A 67 11.50 -18.61 25.07
C SER A 67 12.82 -17.86 24.97
N GLY A 68 12.79 -16.57 24.57
CA GLY A 68 13.98 -15.75 24.37
C GLY A 68 14.67 -15.98 23.03
N ASN A 69 14.03 -16.69 22.08
CA ASN A 69 14.53 -16.78 20.72
C ASN A 69 14.42 -15.42 20.04
N GLU A 70 15.49 -14.97 19.39
CA GLU A 70 15.58 -13.68 18.76
C GLU A 70 15.86 -13.82 17.26
N LEU A 71 14.98 -13.24 16.43
CA LEU A 71 15.22 -13.01 15.01
C LEU A 71 15.37 -11.50 14.79
N LYS A 72 16.51 -11.08 14.23
CA LYS A 72 16.81 -9.70 13.94
C LYS A 72 16.95 -9.51 12.43
N ILE A 73 16.29 -8.49 11.89
CA ILE A 73 16.37 -8.10 10.48
C ILE A 73 16.77 -6.64 10.42
N ILE A 74 17.84 -6.35 9.70
CA ILE A 74 18.39 -5.00 9.58
C ILE A 74 18.38 -4.59 8.11
N PHE A 75 17.85 -3.43 7.84
CA PHE A 75 17.88 -2.74 6.56
C PHE A 75 18.83 -1.56 6.65
N THR A 76 19.84 -1.52 5.82
CA THR A 76 20.85 -0.44 5.82
C THR A 76 21.01 0.14 4.44
N LEU A 77 20.93 1.47 4.32
CA LEU A 77 21.25 2.17 3.09
C LEU A 77 22.76 2.34 2.96
N SER A 78 23.35 1.71 1.94
CA SER A 78 24.79 1.82 1.64
C SER A 78 25.16 3.20 1.10
N ASP A 79 26.46 3.50 1.01
CA ASP A 79 26.93 4.75 0.40
C ASP A 79 26.66 4.82 -1.11
N LYS A 80 26.42 3.67 -1.75
CA LYS A 80 25.98 3.58 -3.14
C LYS A 80 24.48 3.73 -3.33
N ASN A 81 23.74 4.09 -2.27
CA ASN A 81 22.28 4.17 -2.24
C ASN A 81 21.57 2.84 -2.56
N GLU A 82 22.18 1.72 -2.21
CA GLU A 82 21.58 0.40 -2.29
C GLU A 82 21.05 -0.01 -0.91
N LEU A 83 19.85 -0.61 -0.85
CA LEU A 83 19.32 -1.18 0.39
C LEU A 83 19.92 -2.56 0.63
N LEU A 84 20.70 -2.68 1.68
CA LEU A 84 21.26 -3.95 2.16
C LEU A 84 20.31 -4.53 3.22
N ILE A 85 20.06 -5.83 3.13
CA ILE A 85 19.25 -6.59 4.08
C ILE A 85 20.13 -7.63 4.74
N SER A 86 20.16 -7.64 6.06
CA SER A 86 20.78 -8.71 6.85
C SER A 86 19.78 -9.30 7.84
N ALA A 87 19.92 -10.60 8.10
CA ALA A 87 19.13 -11.29 9.08
C ALA A 87 20.03 -12.15 9.96
N SER A 88 19.74 -12.20 11.26
CA SER A 88 20.40 -13.05 12.23
C SER A 88 19.36 -13.70 13.15
N TYR A 89 19.67 -14.88 13.63
CA TYR A 89 18.85 -15.60 14.57
C TYR A 89 19.71 -16.14 15.71
N SER A 90 19.20 -16.07 16.92
CA SER A 90 19.80 -16.63 18.12
C SER A 90 18.72 -17.32 18.96
N GLY A 91 18.94 -18.55 19.36
CA GLY A 91 18.01 -19.28 20.21
C GLY A 91 17.92 -20.77 19.90
N GLU A 92 16.83 -21.38 20.35
CA GLU A 92 16.55 -22.80 20.13
C GLU A 92 16.36 -23.12 18.65
N LYS A 93 16.78 -24.32 18.24
CA LYS A 93 16.62 -24.80 16.86
C LYS A 93 17.24 -23.86 15.80
N GLU A 94 18.33 -23.19 16.15
CA GLU A 94 19.07 -22.31 15.25
C GLU A 94 19.43 -23.00 13.92
N TRP A 95 19.69 -24.30 13.94
CA TRP A 95 19.97 -25.11 12.75
C TRP A 95 18.77 -25.20 11.77
N ILE A 96 17.53 -24.93 12.21
CA ILE A 96 16.33 -24.84 11.36
C ILE A 96 16.23 -23.43 10.80
N VAL A 97 16.19 -22.42 11.69
CA VAL A 97 15.97 -21.02 11.32
C VAL A 97 17.18 -20.45 10.61
N GLY A 98 18.40 -20.76 11.07
CA GLY A 98 19.64 -20.30 10.45
C GLY A 98 19.77 -20.67 8.97
N LYS A 99 19.29 -21.86 8.58
CA LYS A 99 19.23 -22.23 7.15
C LYS A 99 18.16 -21.51 6.35
N ALA A 100 17.16 -20.94 7.02
CA ALA A 100 16.12 -20.15 6.37
C ALA A 100 16.53 -18.66 6.19
N LEU A 101 17.58 -18.18 6.89
CA LEU A 101 17.97 -16.78 6.88
C LEU A 101 18.28 -16.25 5.49
N ASP A 102 19.07 -16.98 4.69
CA ASP A 102 19.39 -16.58 3.32
C ASP A 102 18.13 -16.49 2.44
N GLN A 103 17.20 -17.43 2.63
CA GLN A 103 15.93 -17.42 1.93
C GLN A 103 15.05 -16.25 2.38
N ILE A 104 15.05 -15.93 3.69
CA ILE A 104 14.35 -14.78 4.25
C ILE A 104 14.86 -13.49 3.59
N VAL A 105 16.17 -13.26 3.60
CA VAL A 105 16.81 -12.08 3.01
C VAL A 105 16.47 -11.96 1.52
N LYS A 106 16.61 -13.06 0.77
CA LYS A 106 16.32 -13.08 -0.66
C LYS A 106 14.85 -12.77 -0.96
N GLN A 107 13.92 -13.46 -0.31
CA GLN A 107 12.48 -13.28 -0.56
C GLN A 107 11.99 -11.91 -0.12
N MET A 108 12.52 -11.37 0.98
CA MET A 108 12.23 -10.01 1.40
C MET A 108 12.74 -8.98 0.39
N GLY A 109 13.97 -9.14 -0.10
CA GLY A 109 14.53 -8.24 -1.13
C GLY A 109 13.71 -8.25 -2.42
N GLU A 110 13.30 -9.43 -2.90
CA GLU A 110 12.44 -9.58 -4.07
C GLU A 110 11.03 -8.98 -3.82
N GLY A 111 10.46 -9.21 -2.64
CA GLY A 111 9.15 -8.69 -2.26
C GLY A 111 9.12 -7.17 -2.17
N LEU A 112 10.11 -6.57 -1.50
CA LEU A 112 10.25 -5.12 -1.37
C LEU A 112 10.48 -4.44 -2.73
N ARG A 113 11.27 -5.06 -3.62
CA ARG A 113 11.46 -4.52 -4.98
C ARG A 113 10.16 -4.54 -5.78
N LYS A 114 9.39 -5.62 -5.71
CA LYS A 114 8.07 -5.69 -6.34
C LYS A 114 7.11 -4.64 -5.78
N GLU A 115 7.18 -4.38 -4.47
CA GLU A 115 6.37 -3.34 -3.84
C GLU A 115 6.79 -1.93 -4.30
N MET A 116 8.09 -1.67 -4.43
CA MET A 116 8.59 -0.43 -5.00
C MET A 116 8.15 -0.24 -6.46
N GLU A 117 8.28 -1.29 -7.30
CA GLU A 117 7.82 -1.27 -8.69
C GLU A 117 6.31 -0.97 -8.77
N ARG A 118 5.49 -1.57 -7.90
CA ARG A 118 4.05 -1.27 -7.81
C ARG A 118 3.79 0.21 -7.49
N ARG A 119 4.53 0.78 -6.54
CA ARG A 119 4.40 2.19 -6.16
C ARG A 119 4.88 3.13 -7.25
N SER A 120 5.95 2.80 -7.96
CA SER A 120 6.46 3.60 -9.07
C SER A 120 5.49 3.62 -10.26
N VAL A 121 4.90 2.49 -10.62
CA VAL A 121 3.86 2.41 -11.66
C VAL A 121 2.62 3.20 -11.27
N SER A 122 2.25 3.20 -9.98
CA SER A 122 1.09 3.94 -9.47
C SER A 122 1.32 5.46 -9.38
N SER A 123 2.57 5.91 -9.29
CA SER A 123 2.88 7.33 -9.02
C SER A 123 3.05 8.19 -10.29
N SER A 124 3.22 7.61 -11.47
CA SER A 124 3.60 8.34 -12.69
C SER A 124 2.47 8.56 -13.71
N GLY A 125 1.26 8.02 -13.50
CA GLY A 125 0.17 8.10 -14.48
C GLY A 125 -0.85 9.21 -14.19
N ASP A 126 -1.17 10.02 -15.20
CA ASP A 126 -2.43 10.77 -15.26
C ASP A 126 -3.50 9.84 -15.85
N TYR A 127 -4.48 9.48 -15.04
CA TYR A 127 -5.58 8.58 -15.43
C TYR A 127 -6.84 9.33 -15.86
N SER A 128 -6.81 10.64 -16.00
CA SER A 128 -7.99 11.45 -16.35
C SER A 128 -8.60 11.03 -17.68
N GLU A 129 -7.77 10.71 -18.69
CA GLU A 129 -8.24 10.18 -19.98
C GLU A 129 -8.95 8.83 -19.84
N CYS A 130 -8.47 7.98 -18.95
CA CYS A 130 -9.05 6.65 -18.72
C CYS A 130 -10.43 6.73 -18.08
N LEU A 131 -10.64 7.73 -17.22
CA LEU A 131 -11.90 7.95 -16.53
C LEU A 131 -13.05 8.39 -17.46
N SER A 132 -12.74 8.84 -18.69
CA SER A 132 -13.74 9.10 -19.72
C SER A 132 -14.25 7.82 -20.41
N LYS A 133 -13.44 6.73 -20.41
CA LYS A 133 -13.70 5.50 -21.16
C LYS A 133 -14.47 4.48 -20.33
N LEU A 134 -15.75 4.24 -20.66
CA LEU A 134 -16.63 3.31 -19.92
C LEU A 134 -16.07 1.89 -19.82
N SER A 135 -15.39 1.40 -20.86
CA SER A 135 -14.82 0.04 -20.86
C SER A 135 -13.71 -0.15 -19.81
N LEU A 136 -12.92 0.90 -19.56
CA LEU A 136 -11.87 0.89 -18.53
C LEU A 136 -12.45 1.02 -17.14
N LEU A 137 -13.46 1.88 -16.97
CA LEU A 137 -14.20 2.01 -15.72
C LEU A 137 -14.87 0.71 -15.30
N THR A 138 -15.49 0.01 -16.23
CA THR A 138 -16.11 -1.29 -15.93
C THR A 138 -15.07 -2.27 -15.40
N LYS A 139 -13.88 -2.34 -16.01
CA LYS A 139 -12.78 -3.19 -15.52
C LYS A 139 -12.32 -2.79 -14.12
N LEU A 140 -12.19 -1.49 -13.84
CA LEU A 140 -11.80 -0.96 -12.54
C LEU A 140 -12.83 -1.33 -11.47
N ILE A 141 -14.12 -1.06 -11.74
CA ILE A 141 -15.23 -1.33 -10.81
C ILE A 141 -15.36 -2.84 -10.53
N MET A 142 -15.28 -3.70 -11.55
CA MET A 142 -15.38 -5.15 -11.38
C MET A 142 -14.26 -5.75 -10.52
N LYS A 143 -13.09 -5.11 -10.48
CA LYS A 143 -11.92 -5.53 -9.69
C LYS A 143 -11.84 -4.83 -8.35
N SER A 144 -12.79 -3.97 -8.02
CA SER A 144 -12.83 -3.16 -6.79
C SER A 144 -14.03 -3.54 -5.93
N LYS A 145 -13.94 -3.22 -4.63
CA LYS A 145 -15.03 -3.42 -3.68
C LYS A 145 -15.77 -2.10 -3.45
N LEU A 146 -17.08 -2.09 -3.62
CA LEU A 146 -17.91 -0.95 -3.19
C LEU A 146 -17.92 -0.90 -1.66
N VAL A 147 -17.48 0.21 -1.09
CA VAL A 147 -17.43 0.41 0.38
C VAL A 147 -18.40 1.48 0.86
N LYS A 148 -18.81 2.41 -0.01
CA LYS A 148 -19.73 3.49 0.35
C LYS A 148 -20.64 3.83 -0.82
N SER A 149 -21.93 4.05 -0.53
CA SER A 149 -22.93 4.54 -1.49
C SER A 149 -23.90 5.42 -0.74
N GLU A 150 -23.86 6.72 -1.00
CA GLU A 150 -24.67 7.71 -0.26
C GLU A 150 -25.08 8.87 -1.16
N VAL A 151 -26.05 9.64 -0.70
CA VAL A 151 -26.40 10.93 -1.29
C VAL A 151 -25.82 12.02 -0.39
N VAL A 152 -25.03 12.91 -0.99
CA VAL A 152 -24.35 13.99 -0.27
C VAL A 152 -24.73 15.31 -0.91
N GLU A 153 -25.17 16.25 -0.08
CA GLU A 153 -25.31 17.65 -0.49
C GLU A 153 -23.98 18.36 -0.28
N MET A 154 -23.51 19.03 -1.31
CA MET A 154 -22.21 19.69 -1.33
C MET A 154 -22.38 21.16 -1.74
N ARG A 155 -21.69 22.01 -1.01
CA ARG A 155 -21.44 23.41 -1.41
C ARG A 155 -20.16 23.49 -2.22
N GLU A 156 -19.95 24.64 -2.84
CA GLU A 156 -18.69 24.92 -3.56
C GLU A 156 -17.48 24.74 -2.65
N GLY A 157 -16.50 23.92 -3.08
CA GLY A 157 -15.32 23.57 -2.28
C GLY A 157 -15.46 22.33 -1.38
N GLU A 158 -16.66 21.97 -0.92
CA GLU A 158 -16.86 20.86 0.05
C GLU A 158 -16.50 19.47 -0.50
N LEU A 159 -16.48 19.30 -1.82
CA LEU A 159 -16.03 18.03 -2.41
C LEU A 159 -14.55 17.73 -2.07
N ILE A 160 -13.71 18.74 -1.97
CA ILE A 160 -12.29 18.56 -1.62
C ILE A 160 -12.19 18.09 -0.17
N ASP A 161 -12.95 18.67 0.75
CA ASP A 161 -12.98 18.25 2.15
C ASP A 161 -13.49 16.81 2.29
N TYR A 162 -14.53 16.47 1.53
CA TYR A 162 -15.06 15.10 1.46
C TYR A 162 -13.99 14.10 0.98
N LEU A 163 -13.25 14.45 -0.07
CA LEU A 163 -12.16 13.60 -0.58
C LEU A 163 -11.01 13.46 0.43
N HIS A 164 -10.64 14.54 1.13
CA HIS A 164 -9.64 14.50 2.18
C HIS A 164 -10.05 13.55 3.32
N GLN A 165 -11.28 13.67 3.80
CA GLN A 165 -11.80 12.77 4.82
C GLN A 165 -11.80 11.32 4.33
N LEU A 166 -12.24 11.08 3.09
CA LEU A 166 -12.26 9.76 2.49
C LEU A 166 -10.86 9.12 2.39
N ILE A 167 -9.84 9.91 2.03
CA ILE A 167 -8.44 9.47 1.99
C ILE A 167 -7.98 9.05 3.40
N LEU A 168 -8.29 9.83 4.43
CA LEU A 168 -7.94 9.51 5.81
C LEU A 168 -8.63 8.22 6.32
N GLU A 169 -9.93 8.04 5.99
CA GLU A 169 -10.69 6.85 6.36
C GLU A 169 -10.22 5.59 5.62
N SER A 170 -9.66 5.76 4.43
CA SER A 170 -9.33 4.68 3.50
C SER A 170 -7.83 4.54 3.21
N GLN A 171 -6.94 5.09 4.07
CA GLN A 171 -5.49 5.13 3.84
C GLN A 171 -4.81 3.76 3.69
N HIS A 172 -5.45 2.68 4.13
CA HIS A 172 -4.96 1.31 3.94
C HIS A 172 -5.26 0.73 2.54
N TYR A 173 -6.06 1.43 1.72
CA TYR A 173 -6.33 1.03 0.34
C TYR A 173 -5.45 1.84 -0.63
N PRO A 174 -4.58 1.18 -1.42
CA PRO A 174 -3.73 1.86 -2.40
C PRO A 174 -4.51 2.46 -3.57
N VAL A 175 -5.72 1.99 -3.85
CA VAL A 175 -6.56 2.51 -4.93
C VAL A 175 -7.96 2.79 -4.42
N ILE A 176 -8.41 4.04 -4.61
CA ILE A 176 -9.75 4.50 -4.30
C ILE A 176 -10.32 5.13 -5.58
N TYR A 177 -11.48 4.67 -6.00
CA TYR A 177 -12.22 5.26 -7.10
C TYR A 177 -13.53 5.85 -6.58
N VAL A 178 -13.75 7.12 -6.84
CA VAL A 178 -14.94 7.86 -6.42
C VAL A 178 -15.72 8.29 -7.66
N SER A 179 -17.00 7.99 -7.69
CA SER A 179 -17.90 8.50 -8.73
C SER A 179 -19.09 9.19 -8.10
N GLY A 180 -19.48 10.32 -8.66
CA GLY A 180 -20.67 11.06 -8.24
C GLY A 180 -21.54 11.41 -9.43
N SER A 181 -22.85 11.37 -9.26
CA SER A 181 -23.84 11.77 -10.24
C SER A 181 -24.91 12.66 -9.62
N GLY A 182 -25.18 13.78 -10.25
CA GLY A 182 -26.12 14.82 -9.82
C GLY A 182 -26.20 15.90 -10.90
N ASP A 183 -26.12 17.18 -10.51
CA ASP A 183 -26.08 18.31 -11.45
C ASP A 183 -24.86 18.25 -12.40
N ALA A 184 -23.82 17.58 -11.96
CA ALA A 184 -22.68 17.17 -12.77
C ALA A 184 -22.39 15.68 -12.53
N THR A 185 -21.58 15.08 -13.40
CA THR A 185 -21.01 13.76 -13.14
C THR A 185 -19.52 13.92 -12.91
N PHE A 186 -18.98 13.32 -11.83
CA PHE A 186 -17.56 13.34 -11.58
C PHE A 186 -17.03 11.92 -11.34
N ARG A 187 -15.77 11.71 -11.70
CA ARG A 187 -15.01 10.48 -11.49
C ARG A 187 -13.61 10.85 -11.09
N ILE A 188 -13.17 10.33 -9.96
CA ILE A 188 -11.89 10.66 -9.36
C ILE A 188 -11.17 9.38 -9.01
N LEU A 189 -9.91 9.26 -9.42
CA LEU A 189 -9.04 8.17 -9.05
C LEU A 189 -7.96 8.67 -8.10
N ILE A 190 -7.90 8.05 -6.93
CA ILE A 190 -6.91 8.32 -5.90
C ILE A 190 -6.02 7.09 -5.80
N VAL A 191 -4.72 7.29 -5.87
CA VAL A 191 -3.73 6.21 -5.77
C VAL A 191 -2.70 6.59 -4.72
N ASN A 192 -2.54 5.74 -3.71
CA ASN A 192 -1.66 5.96 -2.55
C ASN A 192 -1.91 7.31 -1.86
N GLY A 193 -3.18 7.73 -1.75
CA GLY A 193 -3.58 8.99 -1.12
C GLY A 193 -3.42 10.24 -1.98
N GLU A 194 -2.97 10.11 -3.23
CA GLU A 194 -2.85 11.23 -4.18
C GLU A 194 -3.90 11.12 -5.29
N VAL A 195 -4.49 12.25 -5.67
CA VAL A 195 -5.39 12.32 -6.84
C VAL A 195 -4.54 12.10 -8.10
N LYS A 196 -4.87 11.08 -8.87
CA LYS A 196 -4.15 10.69 -10.10
C LYS A 196 -5.01 10.73 -11.35
N GLY A 197 -6.28 11.05 -11.20
CA GLY A 197 -7.16 11.26 -12.34
C GLY A 197 -8.44 11.95 -11.91
N VAL A 198 -8.86 12.91 -12.72
CA VAL A 198 -10.11 13.64 -12.57
C VAL A 198 -10.81 13.71 -13.92
N TYR A 199 -12.08 13.34 -13.91
CA TYR A 199 -12.96 13.52 -15.05
C TYR A 199 -14.32 14.03 -14.57
N VAL A 200 -14.73 15.16 -15.09
CA VAL A 200 -16.00 15.82 -14.73
C VAL A 200 -16.77 16.16 -16.01
N VAL A 201 -18.05 15.89 -16.02
CA VAL A 201 -19.01 16.40 -17.02
C VAL A 201 -19.95 17.36 -16.33
N LYS A 202 -19.89 18.62 -16.70
CA LYS A 202 -20.76 19.69 -16.17
C LYS A 202 -21.30 20.51 -17.33
N GLU A 203 -22.62 20.69 -17.39
CA GLU A 203 -23.28 21.47 -18.45
C GLU A 203 -22.93 21.00 -19.87
N GLY A 204 -22.70 19.67 -20.03
CA GLY A 204 -22.32 19.07 -21.32
C GLY A 204 -20.84 19.25 -21.71
N GLN A 205 -20.02 19.87 -20.87
CA GLN A 205 -18.59 20.02 -21.07
C GLN A 205 -17.79 19.05 -20.23
N GLU A 206 -16.68 18.55 -20.79
CA GLU A 206 -15.76 17.66 -20.12
C GLU A 206 -14.55 18.41 -19.55
N TYR A 207 -14.20 18.10 -18.32
CA TYR A 207 -13.04 18.66 -17.62
C TYR A 207 -12.17 17.53 -17.06
N LYS A 208 -10.85 17.68 -17.17
CA LYS A 208 -9.85 16.69 -16.75
C LYS A 208 -8.80 17.29 -15.82
N ASN A 209 -9.18 18.29 -15.04
CA ASN A 209 -8.30 18.95 -14.09
C ASN A 209 -8.96 19.07 -12.72
N GLU A 210 -8.14 19.15 -11.67
CA GLU A 210 -8.61 19.20 -10.29
C GLU A 210 -9.34 20.51 -9.93
N ASN A 211 -9.04 21.60 -10.63
CA ASN A 211 -9.62 22.92 -10.32
C ASN A 211 -11.14 22.94 -10.43
N VAL A 212 -11.69 22.13 -11.35
CA VAL A 212 -13.14 22.02 -11.54
C VAL A 212 -13.86 21.45 -10.31
N LEU A 213 -13.17 20.62 -9.50
CA LEU A 213 -13.77 20.00 -8.31
C LEU A 213 -14.25 21.04 -7.30
N ASN A 214 -13.54 22.18 -7.20
CA ASN A 214 -13.93 23.28 -6.31
C ASN A 214 -15.25 23.96 -6.73
N THR A 215 -15.66 23.82 -7.99
CA THR A 215 -16.86 24.47 -8.53
C THR A 215 -18.11 23.60 -8.49
N LEU A 216 -17.97 22.35 -8.00
CA LEU A 216 -19.07 21.42 -7.92
C LEU A 216 -19.91 21.71 -6.66
N LYS A 217 -21.22 21.83 -6.85
CA LYS A 217 -22.22 22.05 -5.80
C LYS A 217 -23.52 21.34 -6.17
N GLY A 218 -24.35 21.07 -5.19
CA GLY A 218 -25.64 20.41 -5.37
C GLY A 218 -25.69 19.03 -4.71
N SER A 219 -26.70 18.27 -5.05
CA SER A 219 -26.91 16.92 -4.50
C SER A 219 -26.30 15.86 -5.43
N TYR A 220 -25.45 15.01 -4.87
CA TYR A 220 -24.75 13.98 -5.62
C TYR A 220 -24.98 12.59 -5.01
N LYS A 221 -25.31 11.63 -5.83
CA LYS A 221 -25.22 10.22 -5.45
C LYS A 221 -23.78 9.76 -5.65
N VAL A 222 -23.08 9.53 -4.53
CA VAL A 222 -21.65 9.19 -4.52
C VAL A 222 -21.46 7.69 -4.28
N HIS A 223 -20.58 7.08 -5.05
CA HIS A 223 -20.13 5.71 -4.88
C HIS A 223 -18.62 5.68 -4.70
N VAL A 224 -18.15 4.95 -3.71
CA VAL A 224 -16.73 4.78 -3.39
C VAL A 224 -16.36 3.32 -3.54
N TYR A 225 -15.40 3.07 -4.40
CA TYR A 225 -14.82 1.74 -4.65
C TYR A 225 -13.36 1.73 -4.21
N VAL A 226 -12.92 0.65 -3.59
CA VAL A 226 -11.54 0.49 -3.12
C VAL A 226 -10.94 -0.81 -3.60
N SER A 227 -9.62 -0.84 -3.77
CA SER A 227 -8.89 -2.05 -4.05
C SER A 227 -7.60 -2.13 -3.23
N LEU A 228 -7.32 -3.30 -2.67
CA LEU A 228 -6.04 -3.64 -2.03
C LEU A 228 -4.95 -3.99 -3.06
N ASN A 229 -5.35 -4.29 -4.30
CA ASN A 229 -4.43 -4.68 -5.36
C ASN A 229 -4.26 -3.55 -6.38
N PRO A 230 -3.09 -2.87 -6.43
CA PRO A 230 -2.85 -1.81 -7.40
C PRO A 230 -2.83 -2.30 -8.87
N LYS A 231 -2.74 -3.62 -9.10
CA LYS A 231 -2.86 -4.20 -10.44
C LYS A 231 -4.23 -3.96 -11.11
N VAL A 232 -5.22 -3.46 -10.38
CA VAL A 232 -6.49 -3.01 -10.98
C VAL A 232 -6.28 -1.87 -11.98
N LEU A 233 -5.15 -1.15 -11.86
CA LEU A 233 -4.74 -0.06 -12.74
C LEU A 233 -4.01 -0.54 -14.01
N GLU A 234 -3.57 -1.81 -14.06
CA GLU A 234 -2.90 -2.37 -15.24
C GLU A 234 -3.86 -2.37 -16.45
N GLY A 235 -3.41 -1.76 -17.54
CA GLY A 235 -4.20 -1.60 -18.76
C GLY A 235 -5.21 -0.46 -18.71
N LEU A 236 -5.11 0.46 -17.74
CA LEU A 236 -5.83 1.72 -17.73
C LEU A 236 -5.02 2.88 -18.37
N THR A 237 -3.74 2.68 -18.58
CA THR A 237 -2.85 3.63 -19.27
C THR A 237 -2.67 3.24 -20.72
#